data_5ee788f9c958c3d90f0782a862fd8e21
#
_entry.id   5ee788f9c958c3d90f0782a862fd8e21
#
_cell.length_a   1.000
_cell.length_b   1.000
_cell.length_c   1.000
_cell.angle_alpha   90.00
_cell.angle_beta   90.00
_cell.angle_gamma   90.00
#
_symmetry.space_group_name_H-M   'P 1'
#
loop_
_entity.id
_entity.type
_entity.pdbx_description
1 polymer ?
#
loop_
_entity_poly.entity_id
_entity_poly.type
_entity_poly.pdbx_seq_one_letter_code
_entity_poly.pdbx_strand_id
1 'polypeptide(L)'
;MSEEKKDILNFFFDGDIIIAGAQGYTNISKVLETGNYRFSINDCDSDLNVFFMHALLNPSARLASTINMVLRIPYGKRDIQKELYQLIQAQKMFGSDKCSWSVIEDKYNLTKMQVGILAY
;
A
#
# COMPACT_ATOMS: atom_id res chain seq x y z
N MET A 1 -15.93 1.78 -15.25
CA MET A 1 -15.17 2.03 -14.01
C MET A 1 -14.69 3.47 -14.03
N SER A 2 -14.76 4.17 -12.89
CA SER A 2 -14.29 5.54 -12.78
C SER A 2 -12.76 5.64 -12.88
N GLU A 3 -12.27 6.83 -13.20
CA GLU A 3 -10.82 7.08 -13.25
C GLU A 3 -10.15 6.80 -11.90
N GLU A 4 -10.80 7.19 -10.79
CA GLU A 4 -10.26 6.95 -9.45
C GLU A 4 -10.06 5.45 -9.20
N LYS A 5 -11.03 4.62 -9.54
CA LYS A 5 -10.93 3.17 -9.36
C LYS A 5 -9.82 2.57 -10.19
N LYS A 6 -9.69 3.02 -11.44
CA LYS A 6 -8.60 2.57 -12.32
C LYS A 6 -7.24 2.97 -11.76
N ASP A 7 -7.12 4.19 -11.25
CA ASP A 7 -5.86 4.68 -10.68
C ASP A 7 -5.46 3.86 -9.45
N ILE A 8 -6.42 3.52 -8.59
CA ILE A 8 -6.15 2.69 -7.42
C ILE A 8 -5.71 1.28 -7.84
N LEU A 9 -6.42 0.66 -8.78
CA LEU A 9 -6.05 -0.67 -9.27
C LEU A 9 -4.67 -0.66 -9.92
N ASN A 10 -4.36 0.37 -10.70
CA ASN A 10 -3.05 0.51 -11.31
C ASN A 10 -1.96 0.69 -10.24
N PHE A 11 -2.24 1.44 -9.21
CA PHE A 11 -1.28 1.64 -8.12
C PHE A 11 -0.95 0.32 -7.42
N PHE A 12 -1.94 -0.54 -7.21
CA PHE A 12 -1.74 -1.82 -6.54
C PHE A 12 -1.11 -2.89 -7.44
N PHE A 13 -1.39 -2.86 -8.74
CA PHE A 13 -1.09 -4.02 -9.59
C PHE A 13 -0.26 -3.72 -10.84
N ASP A 14 -0.16 -2.46 -11.26
CA ASP A 14 0.58 -2.11 -12.47
C ASP A 14 2.05 -1.86 -12.14
N GLY A 15 2.84 -2.91 -12.22
CA GLY A 15 4.29 -2.88 -12.00
C GLY A 15 4.95 -4.03 -12.74
N ASP A 16 6.27 -3.96 -12.87
CA ASP A 16 7.00 -5.01 -13.59
C ASP A 16 7.06 -6.30 -12.79
N ILE A 17 7.27 -6.19 -11.48
CA ILE A 17 7.50 -7.36 -10.64
C ILE A 17 6.86 -7.12 -9.28
N ILE A 18 6.16 -8.14 -8.78
CA ILE A 18 5.79 -8.18 -7.36
C ILE A 18 6.99 -8.75 -6.63
N ILE A 19 7.64 -7.93 -5.82
CA ILE A 19 8.88 -8.29 -5.14
C ILE A 19 8.60 -9.09 -3.88
N ALA A 20 7.55 -8.72 -3.14
CA ALA A 20 7.20 -9.39 -1.90
C ALA A 20 5.72 -9.17 -1.59
N GLY A 21 5.13 -10.11 -0.82
CA GLY A 21 3.74 -10.04 -0.41
C GLY A 21 2.77 -10.35 -1.54
N ALA A 22 1.48 -10.19 -1.25
CA ALA A 22 0.43 -10.44 -2.24
C ALA A 22 -0.82 -9.66 -1.90
N GLN A 23 -1.57 -9.26 -2.95
CA GLN A 23 -2.87 -8.62 -2.83
C GLN A 23 -3.86 -9.30 -3.75
N GLY A 24 -5.12 -9.42 -3.30
CA GLY A 24 -6.17 -10.03 -4.10
C GLY A 24 -6.83 -9.01 -5.02
N TYR A 25 -6.58 -9.10 -6.33
CA TYR A 25 -7.18 -8.19 -7.32
C TYR A 25 -8.72 -8.18 -7.22
N THR A 26 -9.32 -9.37 -7.17
CA THR A 26 -10.78 -9.50 -7.13
C THR A 26 -11.35 -8.84 -5.87
N ASN A 27 -10.72 -9.05 -4.72
CA ASN A 27 -11.19 -8.49 -3.46
C ASN A 27 -11.11 -6.97 -3.46
N ILE A 28 -9.98 -6.41 -3.92
CA ILE A 28 -9.79 -4.96 -3.99
C ILE A 28 -10.77 -4.35 -5.00
N SER A 29 -10.94 -4.98 -6.16
CA SER A 29 -11.87 -4.50 -7.18
C SER A 29 -13.31 -4.43 -6.65
N LYS A 30 -13.74 -5.44 -5.90
CA LYS A 30 -15.08 -5.44 -5.29
C LYS A 30 -15.26 -4.30 -4.28
N VAL A 31 -14.25 -4.07 -3.45
CA VAL A 31 -14.29 -2.99 -2.47
C VAL A 31 -14.42 -1.63 -3.15
N LEU A 32 -13.67 -1.42 -4.23
CA LEU A 32 -13.73 -0.17 -4.97
C LEU A 32 -15.11 0.07 -5.58
N GLU A 33 -15.82 -0.98 -5.98
CA GLU A 33 -17.17 -0.87 -6.50
C GLU A 33 -18.18 -0.43 -5.45
N THR A 34 -17.96 -0.75 -4.17
CA THR A 34 -18.86 -0.33 -3.09
C THR A 34 -18.79 1.17 -2.82
N GLY A 35 -17.67 1.81 -3.11
CA GLY A 35 -17.45 3.21 -2.77
C GLY A 35 -17.16 3.45 -1.28
N ASN A 36 -17.20 2.41 -0.45
CA ASN A 36 -17.02 2.52 1.00
C ASN A 36 -15.58 2.20 1.38
N TYR A 37 -14.67 3.12 1.02
CA TYR A 37 -13.26 2.96 1.30
C TYR A 37 -12.57 4.32 1.44
N ARG A 38 -11.38 4.32 2.01
CA ARG A 38 -10.45 5.45 2.00
C ARG A 38 -9.15 5.01 1.36
N PHE A 39 -8.64 5.81 0.44
CA PHE A 39 -7.36 5.53 -0.22
C PHE A 39 -6.47 6.75 -0.17
N SER A 40 -5.20 6.53 0.16
CA SER A 40 -4.20 7.60 0.18
C SER A 40 -2.89 7.10 -0.41
N ILE A 41 -2.19 7.99 -1.13
CA ILE A 41 -0.85 7.76 -1.65
C ILE A 41 0.06 8.84 -1.08
N ASN A 42 1.21 8.44 -0.58
CA ASN A 42 2.20 9.38 -0.06
C ASN A 42 3.60 8.99 -0.50
N ASP A 43 4.40 9.98 -0.80
CA ASP A 43 5.82 9.77 -1.04
C ASP A 43 6.52 9.44 0.28
N CYS A 44 7.47 8.50 0.22
CA CYS A 44 8.24 8.07 1.38
C CYS A 44 9.73 8.16 1.05
N ASP A 45 10.40 9.17 1.57
CA ASP A 45 11.80 9.40 1.26
C ASP A 45 12.75 8.59 2.15
N SER A 46 12.40 8.37 3.41
CA SER A 46 13.40 7.87 4.36
C SER A 46 12.84 6.89 5.38
N ASP A 47 11.75 7.18 6.05
CA ASP A 47 11.33 6.37 7.18
C ASP A 47 9.84 6.03 7.12
N LEU A 48 9.56 4.79 6.72
CA LEU A 48 8.20 4.27 6.66
C LEU A 48 7.53 4.23 8.04
N ASN A 49 8.30 4.06 9.13
CA ASN A 49 7.73 4.01 10.47
C ASN A 49 7.04 5.32 10.82
N VAL A 50 7.64 6.45 10.46
CA VAL A 50 7.02 7.76 10.69
C VAL A 50 5.70 7.86 9.94
N PHE A 51 5.71 7.44 8.67
CA PHE A 51 4.49 7.44 7.84
C PHE A 51 3.41 6.56 8.48
N PHE A 52 3.75 5.34 8.88
CA PHE A 52 2.79 4.40 9.44
C PHE A 52 2.25 4.86 10.80
N MET A 53 3.06 5.52 11.60
CA MET A 53 2.58 6.10 12.86
C MET A 53 1.54 7.19 12.60
N HIS A 54 1.79 8.05 11.62
CA HIS A 54 0.79 9.05 11.21
C HIS A 54 -0.49 8.40 10.70
N ALA A 55 -0.36 7.36 9.88
CA ALA A 55 -1.51 6.63 9.36
C ALA A 55 -2.29 5.95 10.48
N LEU A 56 -1.62 5.40 11.48
CA LEU A 56 -2.27 4.76 12.63
C LEU A 56 -3.10 5.75 13.45
N LEU A 57 -2.67 7.01 13.51
CA LEU A 57 -3.43 8.06 14.19
C LEU A 57 -4.67 8.51 13.40
N ASN A 58 -4.74 8.16 12.12
CA ASN A 58 -5.90 8.48 11.29
C ASN A 58 -7.08 7.58 11.67
N PRO A 59 -8.25 8.16 12.07
CA PRO A 59 -9.41 7.35 12.46
C PRO A 59 -9.88 6.38 11.38
N SER A 60 -9.80 6.74 10.10
CA SER A 60 -10.22 5.88 9.00
C SER A 60 -9.41 4.59 8.94
N ALA A 61 -8.11 4.68 9.12
CA ALA A 61 -7.26 3.49 9.14
C ALA A 61 -7.45 2.69 10.44
N ARG A 62 -7.52 3.39 11.56
CA ARG A 62 -7.62 2.74 12.88
C ARG A 62 -8.93 1.96 13.05
N LEU A 63 -10.03 2.49 12.52
CA LEU A 63 -11.36 1.89 12.66
C LEU A 63 -11.73 0.97 11.49
N ALA A 64 -10.90 0.88 10.47
CA ALA A 64 -11.16 0.02 9.31
C ALA A 64 -11.15 -1.46 9.72
N SER A 65 -11.98 -2.25 9.04
CA SER A 65 -11.98 -3.71 9.20
C SER A 65 -10.83 -4.35 8.44
N THR A 66 -10.40 -3.74 7.34
CA THR A 66 -9.36 -4.27 6.48
C THR A 66 -8.47 -3.13 5.98
N ILE A 67 -7.17 -3.38 5.93
CA ILE A 67 -6.19 -2.43 5.41
C ILE A 67 -5.31 -3.17 4.40
N ASN A 68 -5.22 -2.61 3.18
CA ASN A 68 -4.31 -3.09 2.16
C ASN A 68 -3.25 -2.01 1.92
N MET A 69 -1.99 -2.37 2.08
CA MET A 69 -0.87 -1.46 1.85
C MET A 69 -0.06 -1.93 0.64
N VAL A 70 0.37 -0.99 -0.18
CA VAL A 70 1.30 -1.30 -1.26
C VAL A 70 2.45 -0.30 -1.23
N LEU A 71 3.66 -0.82 -1.28
CA LEU A 71 4.87 -0.02 -1.42
C LEU A 71 5.35 -0.14 -2.87
N ARG A 72 5.38 0.99 -3.57
CA ARG A 72 5.97 1.05 -4.90
C ARG A 72 7.38 1.60 -4.77
N ILE A 73 8.34 0.83 -5.25
CA ILE A 73 9.76 1.20 -5.20
C ILE A 73 10.26 1.59 -6.59
N PRO A 74 11.26 2.48 -6.66
CA PRO A 74 11.86 2.84 -7.95
C PRO A 74 12.47 1.62 -8.64
N TYR A 75 12.46 1.64 -9.97
CA TYR A 75 13.07 0.60 -10.78
C TYR A 75 14.56 0.47 -10.44
N GLY A 76 15.00 -0.76 -10.25
CA GLY A 76 16.41 -1.02 -9.94
C GLY A 76 16.79 -0.95 -8.47
N LYS A 77 15.90 -0.51 -7.59
CA LYS A 77 16.17 -0.53 -6.15
C LYS A 77 16.20 -1.99 -5.67
N ARG A 78 17.34 -2.42 -5.13
CA ARG A 78 17.54 -3.83 -4.73
C ARG A 78 17.56 -4.03 -3.23
N ASP A 79 18.02 -3.06 -2.46
CA ASP A 79 18.06 -3.18 -1.01
C ASP A 79 16.76 -2.65 -0.40
N ILE A 80 15.89 -3.58 -0.02
CA ILE A 80 14.59 -3.26 0.56
C ILE A 80 14.37 -3.95 1.91
N GLN A 81 15.42 -4.47 2.53
CA GLN A 81 15.29 -5.19 3.81
C GLN A 81 14.71 -4.31 4.90
N LYS A 82 15.17 -3.07 4.98
CA LYS A 82 14.65 -2.10 5.95
C LYS A 82 13.16 -1.86 5.72
N GLU A 83 12.75 -1.65 4.49
CA GLU A 83 11.38 -1.38 4.12
C GLU A 83 10.49 -2.59 4.40
N LEU A 84 10.95 -3.81 4.09
CA LEU A 84 10.20 -5.03 4.41
C LEU A 84 9.99 -5.18 5.91
N TYR A 85 11.03 -4.92 6.69
CA TYR A 85 10.92 -4.97 8.15
C TYR A 85 9.89 -3.95 8.65
N GLN A 86 9.92 -2.73 8.12
CA GLN A 86 8.99 -1.67 8.50
C GLN A 86 7.54 -2.02 8.11
N LEU A 87 7.32 -2.63 6.94
CA LEU A 87 6.00 -3.10 6.54
C LEU A 87 5.46 -4.17 7.48
N ILE A 88 6.32 -5.11 7.89
CA ILE A 88 5.93 -6.16 8.84
C ILE A 88 5.56 -5.53 10.19
N GLN A 89 6.32 -4.55 10.65
CA GLN A 89 6.00 -3.85 11.89
C GLN A 89 4.68 -3.08 11.77
N ALA A 90 4.45 -2.42 10.66
CA ALA A 90 3.19 -1.73 10.40
C ALA A 90 2.01 -2.70 10.41
N GLN A 91 2.17 -3.85 9.79
CA GLN A 91 1.14 -4.89 9.79
C GLN A 91 0.76 -5.30 11.23
N LYS A 92 1.75 -5.45 12.09
CA LYS A 92 1.51 -5.78 13.51
C LYS A 92 0.81 -4.63 14.23
N MET A 93 1.18 -3.39 13.94
CA MET A 93 0.58 -2.22 14.57
C MET A 93 -0.90 -2.05 14.18
N PHE A 94 -1.23 -2.27 12.91
CA PHE A 94 -2.62 -2.20 12.45
C PHE A 94 -3.44 -3.43 12.84
N GLY A 95 -2.79 -4.57 13.07
CA GLY A 95 -3.41 -5.85 13.35
C GLY A 95 -3.16 -6.82 12.20
N SER A 96 -2.45 -7.91 12.48
CA SER A 96 -2.03 -8.88 11.45
C SER A 96 -3.20 -9.53 10.74
N ASP A 97 -4.36 -9.65 11.41
CA ASP A 97 -5.54 -10.29 10.82
C ASP A 97 -6.26 -9.37 9.83
N LYS A 98 -6.05 -8.06 9.91
CA LYS A 98 -6.79 -7.13 9.05
C LYS A 98 -5.90 -6.38 8.07
N CYS A 99 -4.59 -6.52 8.17
CA CYS A 99 -3.65 -5.79 7.35
C CYS A 99 -2.85 -6.71 6.45
N SER A 100 -2.83 -6.42 5.15
CA SER A 100 -1.98 -7.08 4.17
C SER A 100 -1.12 -6.06 3.43
N TRP A 101 -0.02 -6.52 2.86
CA TRP A 101 0.88 -5.62 2.14
C TRP A 101 1.54 -6.33 0.97
N SER A 102 2.01 -5.54 0.01
CA SER A 102 2.82 -6.01 -1.10
C SER A 102 3.82 -4.94 -1.49
N VAL A 103 4.88 -5.35 -2.17
CA VAL A 103 5.91 -4.46 -2.70
C VAL A 103 6.01 -4.68 -4.20
N ILE A 104 5.88 -3.60 -4.96
CA ILE A 104 5.91 -3.62 -6.42
C ILE A 104 7.03 -2.73 -6.91
N GLU A 105 7.80 -3.21 -7.90
CA GLU A 105 8.77 -2.39 -8.59
C GLU A 105 8.07 -1.59 -9.69
N ASP A 106 8.21 -0.27 -9.63
CA ASP A 106 7.60 0.62 -10.61
C ASP A 106 8.35 0.53 -11.94
N LYS A 107 7.62 0.48 -13.04
CA LYS A 107 8.22 0.39 -14.37
C LYS A 107 8.34 1.74 -15.10
N TYR A 108 7.87 2.80 -14.46
CA TYR A 108 7.93 4.15 -15.05
C TYR A 108 9.06 4.95 -14.40
N ASN A 109 8.87 6.25 -14.26
CA ASN A 109 9.92 7.16 -13.81
C ASN A 109 9.81 7.53 -12.33
N LEU A 110 9.44 6.58 -11.51
CA LEU A 110 9.36 6.82 -10.07
C LEU A 110 10.75 7.08 -9.49
N THR A 111 10.94 8.22 -8.87
CA THR A 111 12.23 8.59 -8.26
C THR A 111 12.25 8.39 -6.75
N LYS A 112 11.08 8.32 -6.13
CA LYS A 112 10.92 8.12 -4.70
C LYS A 112 9.98 6.95 -4.44
N MET A 113 10.11 6.33 -3.27
CA MET A 113 9.14 5.33 -2.86
C MET A 113 7.78 5.99 -2.61
N GLN A 114 6.73 5.25 -2.94
CA GLN A 114 5.35 5.66 -2.64
C GLN A 114 4.64 4.56 -1.88
N VAL A 115 3.88 4.95 -0.86
CA VAL A 115 3.02 4.01 -0.13
C VAL A 115 1.57 4.36 -0.40
N GLY A 116 0.79 3.36 -0.80
CA GLY A 116 -0.64 3.46 -0.90
C GLY A 116 -1.30 2.66 0.21
N ILE A 117 -2.32 3.23 0.84
CA ILE A 117 -3.10 2.58 1.88
C ILE A 117 -4.57 2.64 1.49
N LEU A 118 -5.18 1.47 1.38
CA LEU A 118 -6.60 1.31 1.16
C LEU A 118 -7.21 0.75 2.44
N ALA A 119 -8.15 1.49 3.03
CA ALA A 119 -8.80 1.11 4.29
C ALA A 119 -10.31 1.01 4.10
N TYR A 120 -10.92 -0.06 4.59
CA TYR A 120 -12.35 -0.28 4.47
C TYR A 120 -12.93 -1.21 5.54
#